data_bd7d0a3c816cd9581d1978c397a1a935
#
_entry.id   bd7d0a3c816cd9581d1978c397a1a935
#
_cell.length_a   1.000
_cell.length_b   1.000
_cell.length_c   1.000
_cell.angle_alpha   90.00
_cell.angle_beta   90.00
_cell.angle_gamma   90.00
#
_symmetry.space_group_name_H-M   'P 1'
#
loop_
_entity.id
_entity.type
_entity.pdbx_description
1 polymer ?
#
loop_
_entity_poly.entity_id
_entity_poly.type
_entity_poly.pdbx_seq_one_letter_code
_entity_poly.pdbx_strand_id
1 'polypeptide(L)'
;MFNDLISKFEIRDSILILIPHEVVDDELLILISHGSGGPGEAETAMSNFFLSHGYTVGIVDYFTKHNVKKLFWSDRPEYKDAYEATFNEMFDIAIPNYKKVVHIGFSLGGTLGLVNSTKFTKNYCFYPGTVGMTQELLDQDYSNTTVIIAQNDIWCSDYREFASQCKSPPRKWVAKDCYHGFMIPGKEKTIPIVKYVTTENVLSWGQFNTLGPNHEVLKSYFDYTWLTIKLLYNEKECIMYMNKILKECQSL
;
A
#
# COMPACT_ATOMS: atom_id res chain seq x y z
N MET A 1 8.03 -5.00 21.33
CA MET A 1 6.99 -4.51 20.41
C MET A 1 6.15 -5.67 19.87
N PHE A 2 6.75 -6.75 19.32
CA PHE A 2 6.02 -7.98 18.97
C PHE A 2 6.20 -9.12 19.97
N ASN A 3 7.15 -9.00 20.90
CA ASN A 3 7.68 -10.12 21.72
C ASN A 3 6.61 -10.89 22.51
N ASP A 4 5.53 -10.24 22.93
CA ASP A 4 4.45 -10.88 23.69
C ASP A 4 3.40 -11.56 22.81
N LEU A 5 3.45 -11.34 21.49
CA LEU A 5 2.46 -11.86 20.54
C LEU A 5 2.99 -13.00 19.69
N ILE A 6 4.31 -13.14 19.54
CA ILE A 6 4.93 -14.09 18.63
C ILE A 6 5.67 -15.19 19.38
N SER A 7 5.56 -16.42 18.88
CA SER A 7 6.37 -17.57 19.30
C SER A 7 7.70 -17.63 18.54
N LYS A 8 7.71 -17.18 17.29
CA LYS A 8 8.85 -17.25 16.38
C LYS A 8 8.78 -16.13 15.36
N PHE A 9 9.95 -15.71 14.87
CA PHE A 9 10.05 -14.90 13.64
C PHE A 9 11.05 -15.54 12.67
N GLU A 10 10.85 -15.31 11.40
CA GLU A 10 11.74 -15.72 10.31
C GLU A 10 11.98 -14.54 9.38
N ILE A 11 13.22 -14.40 8.90
CA ILE A 11 13.55 -13.46 7.84
C ILE A 11 13.83 -14.27 6.59
N ARG A 12 13.04 -14.06 5.56
CA ARG A 12 13.17 -14.71 4.25
C ARG A 12 13.34 -13.64 3.19
N ASP A 13 14.58 -13.43 2.76
CA ASP A 13 14.96 -12.33 1.87
C ASP A 13 14.43 -10.98 2.39
N SER A 14 13.48 -10.37 1.69
CA SER A 14 12.88 -9.08 2.03
C SER A 14 11.55 -9.19 2.79
N ILE A 15 11.28 -10.33 3.43
CA ILE A 15 10.07 -10.55 4.23
C ILE A 15 10.43 -10.91 5.66
N LEU A 16 9.83 -10.19 6.60
CA LEU A 16 9.80 -10.56 8.01
C LEU A 16 8.51 -11.33 8.28
N ILE A 17 8.61 -12.63 8.55
CA ILE A 17 7.47 -13.48 8.92
C ILE A 17 7.39 -13.58 10.43
N LEU A 18 6.23 -13.26 10.98
CA LEU A 18 5.92 -13.28 12.41
C LEU A 18 4.87 -14.37 12.66
N ILE A 19 5.18 -15.33 13.49
CA ILE A 19 4.32 -16.48 13.82
C ILE A 19 3.79 -16.28 15.25
N PRO A 20 2.47 -16.23 15.47
CA PRO A 20 1.89 -16.05 16.79
C PRO A 20 2.08 -17.29 17.69
N HIS A 21 1.82 -17.15 18.99
CA HIS A 21 1.86 -18.29 19.93
C HIS A 21 0.83 -19.35 19.62
N GLU A 22 -0.37 -18.93 19.23
CA GLU A 22 -1.45 -19.81 18.81
C GLU A 22 -1.85 -19.44 17.39
N VAL A 23 -1.65 -20.37 16.44
CA VAL A 23 -1.99 -20.20 15.04
C VAL A 23 -3.39 -20.73 14.78
N VAL A 24 -4.29 -19.89 14.27
CA VAL A 24 -5.70 -20.29 13.98
C VAL A 24 -5.87 -20.91 12.59
N ASP A 25 -5.02 -20.56 11.64
CA ASP A 25 -4.97 -21.13 10.29
C ASP A 25 -3.51 -21.12 9.80
N ASP A 26 -2.88 -22.29 9.75
CA ASP A 26 -1.48 -22.46 9.34
C ASP A 26 -1.29 -22.41 7.82
N GLU A 27 -2.36 -22.48 7.06
CA GLU A 27 -2.36 -22.36 5.61
C GLU A 27 -2.53 -20.92 5.12
N LEU A 28 -2.86 -19.96 6.02
CA LEU A 28 -3.13 -18.59 5.67
C LEU A 28 -2.01 -17.63 6.13
N LEU A 29 -1.54 -16.82 5.20
CA LEU A 29 -0.61 -15.72 5.44
C LEU A 29 -1.30 -14.37 5.25
N ILE A 30 -1.20 -13.48 6.23
CA ILE A 30 -1.51 -12.06 6.08
C ILE A 30 -0.23 -11.35 5.61
N LEU A 31 -0.19 -10.91 4.36
CA LEU A 31 0.96 -10.25 3.76
C LEU A 31 0.76 -8.73 3.74
N ILE A 32 1.62 -7.98 4.39
CA ILE A 32 1.50 -6.52 4.54
C ILE A 32 2.62 -5.83 3.77
N SER A 33 2.25 -4.91 2.88
CA SER A 33 3.20 -4.11 2.08
C SER A 33 3.08 -2.62 2.38
N HIS A 34 4.24 -2.00 2.57
CA HIS A 34 4.36 -0.61 2.99
C HIS A 34 4.16 0.40 1.86
N GLY A 35 3.88 1.64 2.26
CA GLY A 35 3.85 2.78 1.36
C GLY A 35 5.24 3.32 1.00
N SER A 36 5.29 4.45 0.29
CA SER A 36 6.53 5.11 -0.14
C SER A 36 7.42 5.63 1.00
N GLY A 37 6.94 5.56 2.23
CA GLY A 37 7.71 5.90 3.44
C GLY A 37 8.60 4.78 3.98
N GLY A 38 8.53 3.57 3.42
CA GLY A 38 9.13 2.37 3.99
C GLY A 38 8.26 1.73 5.08
N PRO A 39 8.66 0.56 5.60
CA PRO A 39 7.96 -0.09 6.71
C PRO A 39 7.88 0.82 7.94
N GLY A 40 6.71 0.88 8.59
CA GLY A 40 6.49 1.82 9.66
C GLY A 40 5.34 1.46 10.63
N GLU A 41 4.72 2.50 11.17
CA GLU A 41 3.73 2.38 12.24
C GLU A 41 2.41 1.76 11.76
N ALA A 42 2.02 2.00 10.50
CA ALA A 42 0.79 1.41 9.95
C ALA A 42 0.93 -0.11 9.80
N GLU A 43 2.06 -0.57 9.25
CA GLU A 43 2.37 -1.99 9.10
C GLU A 43 2.50 -2.67 10.46
N THR A 44 3.13 -2.00 11.43
CA THR A 44 3.26 -2.50 12.81
C THR A 44 1.89 -2.63 13.49
N ALA A 45 1.02 -1.64 13.38
CA ALA A 45 -0.31 -1.67 13.97
C ALA A 45 -1.18 -2.79 13.36
N MET A 46 -1.15 -2.92 12.04
CA MET A 46 -1.86 -3.96 11.32
C MET A 46 -1.34 -5.35 11.70
N SER A 47 -0.01 -5.51 11.77
CA SER A 47 0.62 -6.78 12.19
C SER A 47 0.23 -7.17 13.60
N ASN A 48 0.30 -6.26 14.57
CA ASN A 48 -0.11 -6.52 15.95
C ASN A 48 -1.57 -6.97 16.03
N PHE A 49 -2.45 -6.34 15.25
CA PHE A 49 -3.85 -6.70 15.21
C PHE A 49 -4.05 -8.16 14.76
N PHE A 50 -3.48 -8.57 13.62
CA PHE A 50 -3.66 -9.92 13.11
C PHE A 50 -2.93 -10.98 13.95
N LEU A 51 -1.73 -10.67 14.47
CA LEU A 51 -1.01 -11.54 15.40
C LEU A 51 -1.82 -11.80 16.67
N SER A 52 -2.48 -10.78 17.23
CA SER A 52 -3.34 -10.95 18.42
C SER A 52 -4.58 -11.80 18.17
N HIS A 53 -4.94 -12.02 16.89
CA HIS A 53 -6.02 -12.91 16.47
C HIS A 53 -5.52 -14.26 15.95
N GLY A 54 -4.24 -14.59 16.15
CA GLY A 54 -3.65 -15.90 15.83
C GLY A 54 -3.31 -16.11 14.35
N TYR A 55 -3.17 -15.05 13.55
CA TYR A 55 -2.75 -15.18 12.15
C TYR A 55 -1.25 -14.95 11.99
N THR A 56 -0.62 -15.76 11.15
CA THR A 56 0.75 -15.51 10.69
C THR A 56 0.80 -14.29 9.80
N VAL A 57 1.78 -13.40 10.06
CA VAL A 57 1.92 -12.13 9.34
C VAL A 57 3.29 -12.06 8.67
N GLY A 58 3.31 -11.70 7.38
CA GLY A 58 4.50 -11.33 6.63
C GLY A 58 4.52 -9.83 6.39
N ILE A 59 5.60 -9.15 6.78
CA ILE A 59 5.86 -7.75 6.46
C ILE A 59 6.90 -7.69 5.36
N VAL A 60 6.54 -7.07 4.26
CA VAL A 60 7.40 -6.92 3.09
C VAL A 60 8.24 -5.66 3.20
N ASP A 61 9.54 -5.77 2.96
CA ASP A 61 10.47 -4.65 2.84
C ASP A 61 11.21 -4.68 1.49
N TYR A 62 10.58 -4.13 0.46
CA TYR A 62 11.20 -4.03 -0.86
C TYR A 62 12.16 -2.84 -1.00
N PHE A 63 12.38 -2.05 0.06
CA PHE A 63 13.32 -0.93 0.05
C PHE A 63 14.74 -1.29 0.49
N THR A 64 14.87 -2.11 1.53
CA THR A 64 16.18 -2.46 2.08
C THR A 64 17.08 -3.14 1.05
N LYS A 65 16.55 -4.04 0.22
CA LYS A 65 17.29 -4.71 -0.86
C LYS A 65 17.95 -3.73 -1.84
N HIS A 66 17.31 -2.58 -2.07
CA HIS A 66 17.79 -1.53 -2.97
C HIS A 66 18.50 -0.37 -2.26
N ASN A 67 18.77 -0.51 -0.95
CA ASN A 67 19.36 0.54 -0.11
C ASN A 67 18.55 1.85 -0.14
N VAL A 68 17.23 1.75 -0.23
CA VAL A 68 16.27 2.86 -0.23
C VAL A 68 15.61 2.93 1.13
N LYS A 69 15.55 4.11 1.74
CA LYS A 69 14.83 4.32 3.01
C LYS A 69 13.46 4.94 2.79
N LYS A 70 13.33 5.70 1.72
CA LYS A 70 12.11 6.41 1.37
C LYS A 70 12.12 6.69 -0.12
N LEU A 71 11.00 6.40 -0.78
CA LEU A 71 10.83 6.72 -2.19
C LEU A 71 10.39 8.17 -2.34
N PHE A 72 11.17 8.95 -3.05
CA PHE A 72 10.74 10.23 -3.55
C PHE A 72 10.09 10.08 -4.92
N TRP A 73 9.20 10.98 -5.25
CA TRP A 73 8.49 10.91 -6.52
C TRP A 73 9.44 10.97 -7.73
N SER A 74 10.50 11.78 -7.64
CA SER A 74 11.57 11.89 -8.64
C SER A 74 12.30 10.59 -8.94
N ASP A 75 12.30 9.65 -7.99
CA ASP A 75 13.06 8.40 -8.08
C ASP A 75 12.23 7.25 -8.68
N ARG A 76 10.91 7.47 -8.89
CA ARG A 76 9.98 6.43 -9.34
C ARG A 76 10.33 5.74 -10.65
N PRO A 77 10.75 6.46 -11.73
CA PRO A 77 11.07 5.81 -12.99
C PRO A 77 12.22 4.82 -12.88
N GLU A 78 13.22 5.13 -12.07
CA GLU A 78 14.43 4.30 -11.91
C GLU A 78 14.19 3.04 -11.08
N TYR A 79 13.24 3.10 -10.12
CA TYR A 79 13.03 2.03 -9.16
C TYR A 79 11.74 1.23 -9.38
N LYS A 80 10.85 1.66 -10.27
CA LYS A 80 9.55 1.01 -10.48
C LYS A 80 9.73 -0.48 -10.80
N ASP A 81 10.52 -0.79 -11.81
CA ASP A 81 10.74 -2.16 -12.25
C ASP A 81 11.47 -2.99 -11.18
N ALA A 82 12.40 -2.36 -10.44
CA ALA A 82 13.11 -3.00 -9.35
C ALA A 82 12.18 -3.36 -8.19
N TYR A 83 11.21 -2.51 -7.85
CA TYR A 83 10.23 -2.80 -6.79
C TYR A 83 9.24 -3.87 -7.21
N GLU A 84 8.77 -3.84 -8.43
CA GLU A 84 7.90 -4.89 -8.98
C GLU A 84 8.63 -6.23 -9.02
N ALA A 85 9.90 -6.26 -9.45
CA ALA A 85 10.72 -7.47 -9.45
C ALA A 85 10.94 -8.00 -8.03
N THR A 86 11.32 -7.14 -7.08
CA THR A 86 11.50 -7.53 -5.68
C THR A 86 10.20 -8.03 -5.07
N PHE A 87 9.09 -7.35 -5.32
CA PHE A 87 7.78 -7.79 -4.86
C PHE A 87 7.40 -9.15 -5.46
N ASN A 88 7.72 -9.41 -6.72
CA ASN A 88 7.47 -10.70 -7.38
C ASN A 88 8.36 -11.81 -6.84
N GLU A 89 9.67 -11.55 -6.65
CA GLU A 89 10.60 -12.53 -6.04
C GLU A 89 10.13 -12.98 -4.67
N MET A 90 9.59 -12.09 -3.85
CA MET A 90 9.08 -12.43 -2.53
C MET A 90 7.92 -13.42 -2.55
N PHE A 91 7.10 -13.40 -3.61
CA PHE A 91 6.05 -14.39 -3.78
C PHE A 91 6.63 -15.79 -3.97
N ASP A 92 7.69 -15.92 -4.74
CA ASP A 92 8.33 -17.20 -5.01
C ASP A 92 9.00 -17.79 -3.75
N ILE A 93 9.40 -16.93 -2.80
CA ILE A 93 10.10 -17.33 -1.58
C ILE A 93 9.14 -17.59 -0.40
N ALA A 94 8.16 -16.73 -0.20
CA ALA A 94 7.30 -16.78 0.99
C ALA A 94 6.01 -17.57 0.80
N ILE A 95 5.44 -17.54 -0.40
CA ILE A 95 4.12 -18.07 -0.68
C ILE A 95 4.06 -19.59 -0.83
N PRO A 96 5.10 -20.31 -1.32
CA PRO A 96 4.98 -21.76 -1.46
C PRO A 96 4.58 -22.51 -0.19
N ASN A 97 4.71 -21.88 0.96
CA ASN A 97 4.36 -22.48 2.26
C ASN A 97 2.92 -22.20 2.71
N TYR A 98 2.17 -21.37 1.99
CA TYR A 98 0.81 -20.97 2.36
C TYR A 98 -0.13 -21.19 1.18
N LYS A 99 -1.28 -21.82 1.43
CA LYS A 99 -2.31 -22.04 0.40
C LYS A 99 -3.17 -20.80 0.16
N LYS A 100 -3.25 -19.94 1.17
CA LYS A 100 -4.07 -18.73 1.15
C LYS A 100 -3.20 -17.54 1.51
N VAL A 101 -3.26 -16.48 0.70
CA VAL A 101 -2.57 -15.23 0.98
C VAL A 101 -3.57 -14.08 0.93
N VAL A 102 -3.71 -13.40 2.05
CA VAL A 102 -4.46 -12.16 2.16
C VAL A 102 -3.47 -11.01 2.16
N HIS A 103 -3.48 -10.21 1.10
CA HIS A 103 -2.60 -9.05 0.98
C HIS A 103 -3.28 -7.80 1.53
N ILE A 104 -2.49 -6.97 2.24
CA ILE A 104 -2.88 -5.65 2.74
C ILE A 104 -1.78 -4.67 2.36
N GLY A 105 -2.05 -3.77 1.43
CA GLY A 105 -1.06 -2.81 0.93
C GLY A 105 -1.46 -1.36 1.18
N PHE A 106 -0.48 -0.54 1.57
CA PHE A 106 -0.68 0.89 1.83
C PHE A 106 -0.02 1.74 0.74
N SER A 107 -0.77 2.68 0.12
CA SER A 107 -0.26 3.61 -0.88
C SER A 107 0.50 2.87 -2.01
N LEU A 108 1.84 2.99 -2.08
CA LEU A 108 2.68 2.24 -3.03
C LEU A 108 2.46 0.72 -2.90
N GLY A 109 2.41 0.19 -1.68
CA GLY A 109 2.11 -1.24 -1.45
C GLY A 109 0.71 -1.62 -1.95
N GLY A 110 -0.26 -0.71 -1.85
CA GLY A 110 -1.58 -0.88 -2.44
C GLY A 110 -1.54 -0.91 -3.96
N THR A 111 -0.70 -0.07 -4.59
CA THR A 111 -0.47 -0.09 -6.05
C THR A 111 0.15 -1.41 -6.51
N LEU A 112 1.19 -1.89 -5.79
CA LEU A 112 1.81 -3.19 -6.06
C LEU A 112 0.80 -4.34 -5.87
N GLY A 113 -0.10 -4.21 -4.90
CA GLY A 113 -1.21 -5.14 -4.70
C GLY A 113 -2.18 -5.18 -5.88
N LEU A 114 -2.51 -4.04 -6.49
CA LEU A 114 -3.32 -3.99 -7.70
C LEU A 114 -2.63 -4.69 -8.88
N VAL A 115 -1.35 -4.37 -9.12
CA VAL A 115 -0.55 -4.99 -10.19
C VAL A 115 -0.49 -6.50 -10.06
N ASN A 116 -0.44 -7.01 -8.84
CA ASN A 116 -0.28 -8.44 -8.53
C ASN A 116 -1.56 -9.10 -8.01
N SER A 117 -2.74 -8.53 -8.24
CA SER A 117 -3.99 -8.98 -7.59
C SER A 117 -4.30 -10.46 -7.81
N THR A 118 -3.95 -11.02 -8.96
CA THR A 118 -4.18 -12.43 -9.30
C THR A 118 -3.41 -13.43 -8.42
N LYS A 119 -2.38 -12.97 -7.71
CA LYS A 119 -1.55 -13.81 -6.82
C LYS A 119 -2.16 -13.99 -5.43
N PHE A 120 -3.21 -13.25 -5.08
CA PHE A 120 -3.79 -13.26 -3.74
C PHE A 120 -5.13 -13.98 -3.68
N THR A 121 -5.42 -14.61 -2.55
CA THR A 121 -6.76 -15.10 -2.23
C THR A 121 -7.72 -13.92 -2.00
N LYS A 122 -7.25 -12.93 -1.25
CA LYS A 122 -7.91 -11.62 -1.05
C LYS A 122 -6.86 -10.51 -1.07
N ASN A 123 -7.25 -9.35 -1.57
CA ASN A 123 -6.36 -8.22 -1.71
C ASN A 123 -7.04 -6.93 -1.23
N TYR A 124 -6.43 -6.24 -0.28
CA TYR A 124 -6.92 -4.98 0.29
C TYR A 124 -5.91 -3.87 0.04
N CYS A 125 -6.25 -2.94 -0.84
CA CYS A 125 -5.39 -1.84 -1.26
C CYS A 125 -5.87 -0.53 -0.64
N PHE A 126 -5.18 -0.05 0.39
CA PHE A 126 -5.47 1.22 1.04
C PHE A 126 -4.88 2.37 0.24
N TYR A 127 -5.72 3.30 -0.19
CA TYR A 127 -5.38 4.52 -0.93
C TYR A 127 -4.27 4.32 -1.98
N PRO A 128 -4.41 3.34 -2.91
CA PRO A 128 -3.39 3.07 -3.92
C PRO A 128 -3.31 4.19 -4.95
N GLY A 129 -2.11 4.43 -5.49
CA GLY A 129 -1.98 5.22 -6.71
C GLY A 129 -2.39 4.39 -7.93
N THR A 130 -3.22 4.95 -8.79
CA THR A 130 -3.78 4.25 -9.97
C THR A 130 -3.45 4.95 -11.30
N VAL A 131 -2.63 5.99 -11.26
CA VAL A 131 -2.17 6.70 -12.47
C VAL A 131 -1.23 5.83 -13.30
N GLY A 132 -1.43 5.81 -14.61
CA GLY A 132 -0.53 5.14 -15.55
C GLY A 132 -0.64 3.61 -15.54
N MET A 133 -1.78 3.07 -15.13
CA MET A 133 -2.06 1.63 -15.27
C MET A 133 -2.15 1.25 -16.77
N THR A 134 -1.49 0.15 -17.11
CA THR A 134 -1.48 -0.36 -18.50
C THR A 134 -2.83 -0.97 -18.88
N GLN A 135 -3.09 -1.15 -20.19
CA GLN A 135 -4.31 -1.79 -20.65
C GLN A 135 -4.45 -3.22 -20.11
N GLU A 136 -3.34 -3.95 -19.98
CA GLU A 136 -3.31 -5.29 -19.39
C GLU A 136 -3.86 -5.28 -17.95
N LEU A 137 -3.45 -4.30 -17.14
CA LEU A 137 -3.97 -4.13 -15.78
C LEU A 137 -5.44 -3.70 -15.75
N LEU A 138 -5.89 -2.89 -16.72
CA LEU A 138 -7.29 -2.51 -16.82
C LEU A 138 -8.21 -3.69 -17.23
N ASP A 139 -7.68 -4.65 -17.98
CA ASP A 139 -8.39 -5.87 -18.41
C ASP A 139 -8.37 -6.99 -17.35
N GLN A 140 -7.56 -6.84 -16.29
CA GLN A 140 -7.40 -7.82 -15.22
C GLN A 140 -8.68 -8.00 -14.40
N ASP A 141 -8.90 -9.21 -13.86
CA ASP A 141 -9.99 -9.48 -12.92
C ASP A 141 -9.61 -9.08 -11.49
N TYR A 142 -10.35 -8.14 -10.93
CA TYR A 142 -10.20 -7.65 -9.57
C TYR A 142 -11.28 -8.17 -8.61
N SER A 143 -11.94 -9.28 -8.90
CA SER A 143 -13.03 -9.85 -8.08
C SER A 143 -12.61 -10.19 -6.65
N ASN A 144 -11.33 -10.50 -6.43
CA ASN A 144 -10.74 -10.76 -5.11
C ASN A 144 -10.24 -9.48 -4.40
N THR A 145 -10.33 -8.33 -5.04
CA THR A 145 -9.68 -7.09 -4.59
C THR A 145 -10.67 -6.07 -4.05
N THR A 146 -10.33 -5.46 -2.94
CA THR A 146 -11.03 -4.32 -2.35
C THR A 146 -10.09 -3.13 -2.24
N VAL A 147 -10.47 -2.02 -2.85
CA VAL A 147 -9.77 -0.74 -2.71
C VAL A 147 -10.43 0.10 -1.63
N ILE A 148 -9.66 0.55 -0.66
CA ILE A 148 -10.11 1.42 0.41
C ILE A 148 -9.59 2.83 0.13
N ILE A 149 -10.48 3.73 -0.27
CA ILE A 149 -10.15 5.13 -0.56
C ILE A 149 -10.48 6.02 0.63
N ALA A 150 -9.61 6.96 0.94
CA ALA A 150 -9.92 8.00 1.89
C ALA A 150 -10.72 9.12 1.21
N GLN A 151 -11.83 9.54 1.80
CA GLN A 151 -12.78 10.47 1.16
C GLN A 151 -12.13 11.80 0.77
N ASN A 152 -11.20 12.30 1.60
CA ASN A 152 -10.53 13.57 1.43
C ASN A 152 -9.09 13.40 0.89
N ASP A 153 -8.78 12.24 0.31
CA ASP A 153 -7.49 11.99 -0.30
C ASP A 153 -7.41 12.69 -1.65
N ILE A 154 -6.61 13.73 -1.71
CA ILE A 154 -6.32 14.44 -2.95
C ILE A 154 -5.07 13.93 -3.64
N TRP A 155 -4.30 13.07 -2.98
CA TRP A 155 -3.06 12.50 -3.51
C TRP A 155 -3.32 11.32 -4.45
N CYS A 156 -4.23 10.42 -4.07
CA CYS A 156 -4.64 9.26 -4.84
C CYS A 156 -6.13 9.38 -5.25
N SER A 157 -6.48 10.49 -5.91
CA SER A 157 -7.86 10.84 -6.27
C SER A 157 -8.38 10.20 -7.57
N ASP A 158 -7.51 9.54 -8.32
CA ASP A 158 -7.73 9.01 -9.68
C ASP A 158 -8.41 7.63 -9.70
N TYR A 159 -8.71 7.05 -8.54
CA TYR A 159 -9.37 5.74 -8.47
C TYR A 159 -10.67 5.67 -9.29
N ARG A 160 -11.45 6.76 -9.35
CA ARG A 160 -12.71 6.76 -10.12
C ARG A 160 -12.46 6.56 -11.61
N GLU A 161 -11.44 7.22 -12.15
CA GLU A 161 -11.03 7.07 -13.53
C GLU A 161 -10.55 5.66 -13.81
N PHE A 162 -9.64 5.15 -13.01
CA PHE A 162 -9.16 3.77 -13.07
C PHE A 162 -10.33 2.77 -13.06
N ALA A 163 -11.23 2.84 -12.09
CA ALA A 163 -12.34 1.91 -11.95
C ALA A 163 -13.32 1.97 -13.13
N SER A 164 -13.48 3.14 -13.77
CA SER A 164 -14.35 3.29 -14.94
C SER A 164 -13.76 2.65 -16.21
N GLN A 165 -12.45 2.46 -16.25
CA GLN A 165 -11.75 1.84 -17.38
C GLN A 165 -11.55 0.34 -17.18
N CYS A 166 -11.64 -0.18 -15.93
CA CYS A 166 -11.49 -1.60 -15.65
C CYS A 166 -12.65 -2.42 -16.21
N LYS A 167 -12.31 -3.55 -16.83
CA LYS A 167 -13.29 -4.56 -17.28
C LYS A 167 -14.02 -5.20 -16.10
N SER A 168 -13.32 -5.48 -15.01
CA SER A 168 -13.84 -6.05 -13.77
C SER A 168 -13.27 -5.26 -12.57
N PRO A 169 -13.87 -4.10 -12.23
CA PRO A 169 -13.29 -3.20 -11.24
C PRO A 169 -13.27 -3.81 -9.84
N PRO A 170 -12.29 -3.45 -9.00
CA PRO A 170 -12.25 -3.88 -7.62
C PRO A 170 -13.41 -3.34 -6.80
N ARG A 171 -13.81 -4.07 -5.76
CA ARG A 171 -14.78 -3.58 -4.77
C ARG A 171 -14.22 -2.33 -4.10
N LYS A 172 -15.07 -1.34 -3.85
CA LYS A 172 -14.68 -0.08 -3.22
C LYS A 172 -15.26 0.06 -1.81
N TRP A 173 -14.40 0.40 -0.85
CA TRP A 173 -14.79 0.97 0.44
C TRP A 173 -14.34 2.42 0.53
N VAL A 174 -15.12 3.26 1.20
CA VAL A 174 -14.81 4.69 1.38
C VAL A 174 -14.65 4.97 2.87
N ALA A 175 -13.43 5.36 3.27
CA ALA A 175 -13.15 5.84 4.61
C ALA A 175 -13.61 7.31 4.73
N LYS A 176 -14.70 7.52 5.49
CA LYS A 176 -15.32 8.83 5.64
C LYS A 176 -14.43 9.76 6.46
N ASP A 177 -14.40 11.02 6.06
CA ASP A 177 -13.62 12.08 6.72
C ASP A 177 -12.12 11.76 6.89
N CYS A 178 -11.61 10.79 6.13
CA CYS A 178 -10.21 10.37 6.14
C CYS A 178 -9.41 11.01 5.02
N TYR A 179 -8.11 11.12 5.26
CA TYR A 179 -7.09 11.63 4.36
C TYR A 179 -6.08 10.53 4.00
N HIS A 180 -5.17 10.79 3.06
CA HIS A 180 -4.09 9.87 2.73
C HIS A 180 -3.31 9.45 4.00
N GLY A 181 -3.02 8.17 4.15
CA GLY A 181 -2.26 7.68 5.31
C GLY A 181 -3.04 7.67 6.63
N PHE A 182 -4.38 7.67 6.61
CA PHE A 182 -5.22 7.64 7.83
C PHE A 182 -4.99 6.40 8.72
N MET A 183 -4.32 5.38 8.19
CA MET A 183 -3.93 4.16 8.92
C MET A 183 -2.63 4.31 9.73
N ILE A 184 -1.92 5.46 9.64
CA ILE A 184 -0.64 5.67 10.31
C ILE A 184 -0.88 6.23 11.72
N PRO A 185 -0.67 5.46 12.81
CA PRO A 185 -0.92 5.91 14.17
C PRO A 185 -0.14 7.17 14.54
N GLY A 186 -0.76 8.04 15.31
CA GLY A 186 -0.13 9.24 15.84
C GLY A 186 0.25 10.30 14.80
N LYS A 187 -0.06 10.11 13.53
CA LYS A 187 0.23 11.11 12.49
C LYS A 187 -0.88 12.17 12.43
N GLU A 188 -0.50 13.37 12.83
CA GLU A 188 -1.19 14.59 12.43
C GLU A 188 -0.15 15.50 11.78
N LYS A 189 -0.19 15.60 10.45
CA LYS A 189 0.79 16.38 9.70
C LYS A 189 0.17 16.99 8.46
N THR A 190 0.51 18.23 8.21
CA THR A 190 0.21 18.93 6.97
C THR A 190 1.47 18.97 6.11
N ILE A 191 1.37 18.46 4.88
CA ILE A 191 2.49 18.36 3.96
C ILE A 191 2.17 19.18 2.71
N PRO A 192 2.97 20.20 2.37
CA PRO A 192 2.86 20.84 1.08
C PRO A 192 3.28 19.89 -0.02
N ILE A 193 2.47 19.79 -1.05
CA ILE A 193 2.75 19.01 -2.26
C ILE A 193 2.59 19.89 -3.49
N VAL A 194 3.24 19.49 -4.55
CA VAL A 194 3.11 20.11 -5.86
C VAL A 194 2.42 19.13 -6.80
N LYS A 195 1.38 19.61 -7.46
CA LYS A 195 0.74 18.91 -8.55
C LYS A 195 1.35 19.41 -9.86
N TYR A 196 1.95 18.51 -10.61
CA TYR A 196 2.43 18.80 -11.95
C TYR A 196 1.33 18.56 -12.96
N VAL A 197 1.06 19.56 -13.77
CA VAL A 197 0.09 19.48 -14.86
C VAL A 197 0.88 19.65 -16.15
N THR A 198 0.85 18.67 -17.04
CA THR A 198 1.32 18.90 -18.41
C THR A 198 0.18 19.46 -19.26
N THR A 199 0.54 19.98 -20.43
CA THR A 199 -0.43 20.46 -21.42
C THR A 199 -1.40 19.35 -21.88
N GLU A 200 -1.08 18.10 -21.61
CA GLU A 200 -1.87 16.95 -22.04
C GLU A 200 -2.60 16.23 -20.92
N ASN A 201 -2.08 16.21 -19.67
CA ASN A 201 -2.76 15.65 -18.49
C ASN A 201 -2.00 15.85 -17.19
N VAL A 202 -2.65 15.59 -16.05
CA VAL A 202 -2.02 15.55 -14.72
C VAL A 202 -1.05 14.38 -14.66
N LEU A 203 0.24 14.67 -14.59
CA LEU A 203 1.24 13.62 -14.63
C LEU A 203 1.64 13.08 -13.27
N SER A 204 1.54 13.87 -12.21
CA SER A 204 2.07 13.38 -10.95
C SER A 204 1.99 14.35 -9.79
N TRP A 205 2.27 13.81 -8.60
CA TRP A 205 2.31 14.53 -7.35
C TRP A 205 3.70 14.39 -6.70
N GLY A 206 4.24 15.48 -6.15
CA GLY A 206 5.49 15.48 -5.42
C GLY A 206 5.43 16.28 -4.13
N GLN A 207 6.28 15.95 -3.15
CA GLN A 207 6.46 16.79 -1.96
C GLN A 207 7.45 17.90 -2.27
N PHE A 208 7.18 19.12 -1.81
CA PHE A 208 8.03 20.29 -2.06
C PHE A 208 9.50 20.07 -1.68
N ASN A 209 9.75 19.48 -0.52
CA ASN A 209 11.10 19.23 -0.03
C ASN A 209 11.87 18.14 -0.79
N THR A 210 11.22 17.47 -1.75
CA THR A 210 11.81 16.37 -2.53
C THR A 210 12.18 16.77 -3.93
N LEU A 211 11.87 18.01 -4.34
CA LEU A 211 12.15 18.48 -5.70
C LEU A 211 13.62 18.79 -5.97
N GLY A 212 14.45 18.81 -4.92
CA GLY A 212 15.90 19.01 -5.03
C GLY A 212 16.30 20.27 -5.82
N PRO A 213 17.56 20.40 -6.21
CA PRO A 213 18.08 21.56 -6.97
C PRO A 213 17.48 21.71 -8.36
N ASN A 214 16.83 20.68 -8.90
CA ASN A 214 16.20 20.70 -10.22
C ASN A 214 14.77 21.27 -10.21
N HIS A 215 14.27 21.70 -9.05
CA HIS A 215 12.93 22.28 -8.91
C HIS A 215 12.67 23.45 -9.89
N GLU A 216 13.63 24.36 -10.04
CA GLU A 216 13.50 25.51 -10.95
C GLU A 216 13.49 25.08 -12.42
N VAL A 217 14.19 24.01 -12.78
CA VAL A 217 14.18 23.46 -14.14
C VAL A 217 12.82 22.83 -14.42
N LEU A 218 12.28 22.03 -13.51
CA LEU A 218 10.95 21.45 -13.66
C LEU A 218 9.87 22.54 -13.72
N LYS A 219 10.00 23.61 -12.94
CA LYS A 219 9.11 24.75 -12.93
C LYS A 219 8.97 25.44 -14.29
N SER A 220 10.02 25.44 -15.12
CA SER A 220 10.00 26.05 -16.44
C SER A 220 9.29 25.22 -17.51
N TYR A 221 9.06 23.92 -17.26
CA TYR A 221 8.48 22.97 -18.22
C TYR A 221 7.05 22.58 -17.92
N PHE A 222 6.55 22.79 -16.67
CA PHE A 222 5.24 22.33 -16.23
C PHE A 222 4.46 23.41 -15.50
N ASP A 223 3.19 23.54 -15.80
CA ASP A 223 2.26 24.21 -14.90
C ASP A 223 2.11 23.38 -13.63
N TYR A 224 2.19 24.04 -12.48
CA TYR A 224 2.03 23.35 -11.20
C TYR A 224 1.12 24.15 -10.26
N THR A 225 0.41 23.38 -9.45
CA THR A 225 -0.45 23.93 -8.39
C THR A 225 0.06 23.44 -7.04
N TRP A 226 0.24 24.39 -6.13
CA TRP A 226 0.56 24.08 -4.74
C TRP A 226 -0.69 23.63 -4.02
N LEU A 227 -0.58 22.51 -3.34
CA LEU A 227 -1.63 21.95 -2.52
C LEU A 227 -1.06 21.53 -1.17
N THR A 228 -1.94 21.41 -0.20
CA THR A 228 -1.59 20.95 1.13
C THR A 228 -2.30 19.65 1.39
N ILE A 229 -1.55 18.59 1.65
CA ILE A 229 -2.09 17.31 2.08
C ILE A 229 -2.11 17.29 3.61
N LYS A 230 -3.25 16.95 4.15
CA LYS A 230 -3.38 16.61 5.56
C LYS A 230 -3.22 15.10 5.72
N LEU A 231 -2.31 14.69 6.60
CA LEU A 231 -2.24 13.33 7.12
C LEU A 231 -2.86 13.36 8.51
N LEU A 232 -3.91 12.60 8.71
CA LEU A 232 -4.62 12.55 9.98
C LEU A 232 -5.00 11.10 10.29
N TYR A 233 -4.47 10.57 11.37
CA TYR A 233 -4.86 9.26 11.88
C TYR A 233 -6.34 9.23 12.27
N ASN A 234 -7.04 8.17 11.87
CA ASN A 234 -8.42 7.95 12.25
C ASN A 234 -8.58 6.54 12.83
N GLU A 235 -8.41 6.43 14.15
CA GLU A 235 -8.46 5.17 14.88
C GLU A 235 -9.75 4.40 14.66
N LYS A 236 -10.90 5.09 14.67
CA LYS A 236 -12.21 4.47 14.47
C LYS A 236 -12.33 3.77 13.12
N GLU A 237 -11.92 4.45 12.05
CA GLU A 237 -11.94 3.88 10.70
C GLU A 237 -10.90 2.76 10.58
N CYS A 238 -9.72 2.90 11.18
CA CYS A 238 -8.70 1.84 11.21
C CYS A 238 -9.24 0.55 11.85
N ILE A 239 -9.77 0.64 13.05
CA ILE A 239 -10.35 -0.51 13.77
C ILE A 239 -11.50 -1.12 12.96
N MET A 240 -12.36 -0.30 12.36
CA MET A 240 -13.47 -0.78 11.55
C MET A 240 -12.98 -1.60 10.34
N TYR A 241 -11.97 -1.12 9.60
CA TYR A 241 -11.45 -1.85 8.43
C TYR A 241 -10.68 -3.09 8.84
N MET A 242 -9.86 -3.04 9.88
CA MET A 242 -9.19 -4.23 10.43
C MET A 242 -10.20 -5.33 10.78
N ASN A 243 -11.30 -5.00 11.46
CA ASN A 243 -12.34 -5.95 11.79
C ASN A 243 -13.11 -6.48 10.58
N LYS A 244 -13.34 -5.65 9.55
CA LYS A 244 -13.95 -6.11 8.28
C LYS A 244 -13.06 -7.14 7.58
N ILE A 245 -11.75 -6.86 7.48
CA ILE A 245 -10.78 -7.77 6.87
C ILE A 245 -10.71 -9.06 7.69
N LEU A 246 -10.63 -8.97 9.02
CA LEU A 246 -10.61 -10.13 9.91
C LEU A 246 -11.81 -11.06 9.68
N LYS A 247 -13.02 -10.51 9.57
CA LYS A 247 -14.23 -11.32 9.27
C LYS A 247 -14.15 -12.03 7.93
N GLU A 248 -13.58 -11.39 6.92
CA GLU A 248 -13.38 -12.03 5.61
C GLU A 248 -12.29 -13.11 5.68
N CYS A 249 -11.23 -12.93 6.48
CA CYS A 249 -10.22 -13.97 6.73
C CYS A 249 -10.82 -15.19 7.43
N GLN A 250 -11.71 -15.00 8.41
CA GLN A 250 -12.38 -16.08 9.13
C GLN A 250 -13.31 -16.92 8.24
N SER A 251 -13.68 -16.43 7.07
CA SER A 251 -14.55 -17.12 6.10
C SER A 251 -13.79 -17.81 4.96
N LEU A 252 -12.48 -17.74 4.92
CA LEU A 252 -11.62 -18.40 3.94
C LEU A 252 -11.31 -19.83 4.33
#